data_e13e586416abc793ca4641468aa28a28
#
_entry.id   e13e586416abc793ca4641468aa28a28
#
_cell.length_a   1.000
_cell.length_b   1.000
_cell.length_c   1.000
_cell.angle_alpha   90.00
_cell.angle_beta   90.00
_cell.angle_gamma   90.00
#
_symmetry.space_group_name_H-M   'P 1'
#
loop_
_entity.id
_entity.type
_entity.pdbx_description
1 polymer ?
#
loop_
_entity_poly.entity_id
_entity_poly.type
_entity_poly.pdbx_seq_one_letter_code
_entity_poly.pdbx_strand_id
1 'polypeptide(L)'
;MKHILAVYDVDPVYAARFAEVVNQKEKIPFEVVAFSSIERLRAFAAEHPVKLLLLGEHVPAEEKESIRAEKVILLSDNGGKPVSPSVPCVYKYQSSDAIVRDVMTWYGESPVSLN
;
A
#
# COMPACT_ATOMS: atom_id res chain seq x y z
N MET A 1 -7.15 3.92 17.59
CA MET A 1 -6.68 2.70 16.89
C MET A 1 -6.35 3.04 15.46
N LYS A 2 -5.19 2.62 15.01
CA LYS A 2 -4.78 2.93 13.64
C LYS A 2 -5.30 1.91 12.67
N HIS A 3 -5.59 2.37 11.47
CA HIS A 3 -5.94 1.46 10.38
C HIS A 3 -4.69 0.77 9.87
N ILE A 4 -4.84 -0.37 9.24
CA ILE A 4 -3.71 -1.12 8.75
C ILE A 4 -3.45 -0.80 7.29
N LEU A 5 -2.20 -0.45 7.00
CA LEU A 5 -1.72 -0.30 5.64
C LEU A 5 -0.72 -1.42 5.41
N ALA A 6 -1.06 -2.36 4.57
CA ALA A 6 -0.13 -3.45 4.24
C ALA A 6 0.65 -3.08 3.01
N VAL A 7 1.95 -3.37 3.01
CA VAL A 7 2.79 -3.13 1.84
C VAL A 7 3.44 -4.43 1.43
N TYR A 8 3.32 -4.77 0.16
CA TYR A 8 3.93 -5.96 -0.39
C TYR A 8 4.90 -5.58 -1.50
N ASP A 9 6.11 -6.14 -1.44
CA ASP A 9 7.07 -6.00 -2.51
C ASP A 9 7.89 -7.28 -2.54
N VAL A 10 8.33 -7.68 -3.73
CA VAL A 10 9.18 -8.85 -3.85
C VAL A 10 10.52 -8.63 -3.17
N ASP A 11 10.91 -7.38 -2.97
CA ASP A 11 12.12 -7.04 -2.26
C ASP A 11 11.79 -6.86 -0.77
N PRO A 12 12.15 -7.82 0.08
CA PRO A 12 11.78 -7.71 1.50
C PRO A 12 12.48 -6.56 2.20
N VAL A 13 13.64 -6.14 1.71
CA VAL A 13 14.34 -5.02 2.31
C VAL A 13 13.57 -3.73 2.06
N TYR A 14 13.06 -3.55 0.85
CA TYR A 14 12.29 -2.37 0.52
C TYR A 14 11.04 -2.30 1.39
N ALA A 15 10.28 -3.38 1.46
CA ALA A 15 9.03 -3.39 2.21
C ALA A 15 9.26 -3.13 3.69
N ALA A 16 10.27 -3.79 4.25
CA ALA A 16 10.56 -3.63 5.68
C ALA A 16 11.01 -2.21 6.00
N ARG A 17 11.86 -1.65 5.16
CA ARG A 17 12.37 -0.30 5.38
C ARG A 17 11.25 0.74 5.27
N PHE A 18 10.38 0.56 4.30
CA PHE A 18 9.24 1.46 4.14
C PHE A 18 8.35 1.43 5.39
N ALA A 19 8.06 0.23 5.88
CA ALA A 19 7.22 0.10 7.06
C ALA A 19 7.87 0.74 8.27
N GLU A 20 9.17 0.52 8.43
CA GLU A 20 9.88 1.08 9.56
C GLU A 20 9.86 2.60 9.55
N VAL A 21 10.16 3.19 8.40
CA VAL A 21 10.21 4.63 8.29
C VAL A 21 8.83 5.25 8.53
N VAL A 22 7.80 4.67 7.93
CA VAL A 22 6.47 5.25 8.05
C VAL A 22 5.92 5.09 9.46
N ASN A 23 6.22 3.96 10.11
CA ASN A 23 5.72 3.75 11.46
C ASN A 23 6.35 4.69 12.48
N GLN A 24 7.46 5.33 12.13
CA GLN A 24 8.08 6.31 13.01
C GLN A 24 7.40 7.68 12.93
N LYS A 25 6.54 7.87 11.94
CA LYS A 25 5.86 9.14 11.77
C LYS A 25 4.61 9.17 12.64
N GLU A 26 4.54 10.10 13.53
CA GLU A 26 3.45 10.12 14.51
C GLU A 26 2.12 10.57 13.95
N LYS A 27 2.14 11.33 12.89
CA LYS A 27 0.90 11.89 12.36
C LYS A 27 0.21 11.04 11.32
N ILE A 28 0.73 9.85 11.08
CA ILE A 28 0.15 8.96 10.09
C ILE A 28 -0.94 8.12 10.75
N PRO A 29 -2.14 8.07 10.19
CA PRO A 29 -3.23 7.30 10.80
C PRO A 29 -3.17 5.80 10.49
N PHE A 30 -2.04 5.32 10.01
CA PHE A 30 -1.90 3.92 9.64
C PHE A 30 -0.79 3.24 10.40
N GLU A 31 -0.98 1.96 10.66
CA GLU A 31 0.10 1.10 11.10
C GLU A 31 0.53 0.31 9.87
N VAL A 32 1.80 0.37 9.51
CA VAL A 32 2.28 -0.26 8.29
C VAL A 32 2.87 -1.62 8.60
N VAL A 33 2.41 -2.64 7.88
CA VAL A 33 2.90 -4.00 8.04
C VAL A 33 3.46 -4.44 6.70
N ALA A 34 4.69 -4.94 6.70
CA ALA A 34 5.40 -5.28 5.47
C ALA A 34 5.33 -6.77 5.18
N PHE A 35 5.19 -7.10 3.91
CA PHE A 35 5.15 -8.49 3.47
C PHE A 35 6.00 -8.66 2.23
N SER A 36 6.65 -9.82 2.14
CA SER A 36 7.34 -10.20 0.91
C SER A 36 6.82 -11.54 0.40
N SER A 37 5.76 -12.05 1.00
CA SER A 37 5.12 -13.29 0.58
C SER A 37 3.64 -13.05 0.41
N ILE A 38 3.12 -13.39 -0.75
CA ILE A 38 1.69 -13.23 -1.03
C ILE A 38 0.87 -14.13 -0.12
N GLU A 39 1.36 -15.30 0.18
CA GLU A 39 0.62 -16.22 1.05
C GLU A 39 0.46 -15.67 2.45
N ARG A 40 1.51 -15.05 2.96
CA ARG A 40 1.43 -14.45 4.28
C ARG A 40 0.51 -13.25 4.29
N LEU A 41 0.59 -12.44 3.25
CA LEU A 41 -0.27 -11.28 3.12
C LEU A 41 -1.74 -11.72 3.06
N ARG A 42 -2.02 -12.75 2.28
CA ARG A 42 -3.38 -13.24 2.15
C ARG A 42 -3.91 -13.75 3.48
N ALA A 43 -3.08 -14.49 4.22
CA ALA A 43 -3.49 -15.00 5.52
C ALA A 43 -3.73 -13.87 6.50
N PHE A 44 -2.86 -12.88 6.49
CA PHE A 44 -3.02 -11.74 7.38
C PHE A 44 -4.30 -10.97 7.06
N ALA A 45 -4.56 -10.74 5.79
CA ALA A 45 -5.74 -9.98 5.38
C ALA A 45 -7.03 -10.73 5.67
N ALA A 46 -6.97 -12.04 5.76
CA ALA A 46 -8.14 -12.83 6.10
C ALA A 46 -8.49 -12.70 7.59
N GLU A 47 -7.49 -12.38 8.42
CA GLU A 47 -7.71 -12.28 9.86
C GLU A 47 -7.78 -10.86 10.37
N HIS A 48 -7.22 -9.92 9.64
CA HIS A 48 -7.17 -8.53 10.09
C HIS A 48 -7.68 -7.61 8.98
N PRO A 49 -8.49 -6.63 9.30
CA PRO A 49 -8.98 -5.72 8.27
C PRO A 49 -7.85 -4.84 7.74
N VAL A 50 -7.61 -4.90 6.46
CA VAL A 50 -6.59 -4.08 5.79
C VAL A 50 -7.30 -2.93 5.10
N LYS A 51 -6.99 -1.72 5.53
CA LYS A 51 -7.63 -0.54 4.98
C LYS A 51 -7.02 -0.16 3.63
N LEU A 52 -5.69 -0.16 3.56
CA LEU A 52 -4.98 0.13 2.33
C LEU A 52 -3.96 -0.96 2.07
N LEU A 53 -3.78 -1.29 0.81
CA LEU A 53 -2.79 -2.26 0.39
C LEU A 53 -1.94 -1.64 -0.70
N LEU A 54 -0.63 -1.51 -0.43
CA LEU A 54 0.34 -1.13 -1.43
C LEU A 54 0.90 -2.41 -2.01
N LEU A 55 0.68 -2.64 -3.29
CA LEU A 55 0.99 -3.90 -3.91
C LEU A 55 1.80 -3.69 -5.17
N GLY A 56 2.90 -4.41 -5.32
CA GLY A 56 3.73 -4.29 -6.50
C GLY A 56 2.94 -4.52 -7.78
N GLU A 57 3.20 -3.72 -8.78
CA GLU A 57 2.43 -3.79 -10.03
C GLU A 57 2.64 -5.11 -10.78
N HIS A 58 3.70 -5.82 -10.46
CA HIS A 58 4.00 -7.08 -11.14
C HIS A 58 3.27 -8.29 -10.56
N VAL A 59 2.52 -8.10 -9.51
CA VAL A 59 1.74 -9.18 -8.92
C VAL A 59 0.61 -9.55 -9.88
N PRO A 60 0.40 -10.82 -10.17
CA PRO A 60 -0.68 -11.22 -11.08
C PRO A 60 -2.05 -10.80 -10.57
N ALA A 61 -2.94 -10.49 -11.48
CA ALA A 61 -4.27 -10.03 -11.11
C ALA A 61 -5.02 -11.04 -10.25
N GLU A 62 -4.84 -12.32 -10.51
CA GLU A 62 -5.51 -13.35 -9.72
C GLU A 62 -5.09 -13.28 -8.28
N GLU A 63 -3.82 -13.00 -8.03
CA GLU A 63 -3.35 -12.91 -6.65
C GLU A 63 -3.80 -11.62 -6.00
N LYS A 64 -3.85 -10.54 -6.77
CA LYS A 64 -4.36 -9.29 -6.22
C LYS A 64 -5.78 -9.46 -5.74
N GLU A 65 -6.59 -10.15 -6.50
CA GLU A 65 -7.99 -10.32 -6.16
C GLU A 65 -8.21 -11.25 -4.99
N SER A 66 -7.22 -12.06 -4.67
CA SER A 66 -7.36 -12.99 -3.56
C SER A 66 -7.09 -12.34 -2.21
N ILE A 67 -6.60 -11.11 -2.21
CA ILE A 67 -6.26 -10.42 -0.97
C ILE A 67 -7.34 -9.41 -0.64
N ARG A 68 -7.86 -9.48 0.58
CA ARG A 68 -8.92 -8.59 1.01
C ARG A 68 -8.36 -7.27 1.51
N ALA A 69 -8.71 -6.19 0.86
CA ALA A 69 -8.35 -4.85 1.31
C ALA A 69 -9.40 -3.89 0.81
N GLU A 70 -9.62 -2.83 1.56
CA GLU A 70 -10.64 -1.86 1.14
C GLU A 70 -10.18 -1.07 -0.07
N LYS A 71 -8.91 -0.78 -0.15
CA LYS A 71 -8.38 -0.02 -1.27
C LYS A 71 -7.01 -0.53 -1.62
N VAL A 72 -6.75 -0.71 -2.90
CA VAL A 72 -5.47 -1.19 -3.37
C VAL A 72 -4.80 -0.10 -4.19
N ILE A 73 -3.53 0.16 -3.91
CA ILE A 73 -2.74 1.13 -4.63
C ILE A 73 -1.51 0.40 -5.13
N LEU A 74 -1.23 0.51 -6.43
CA LEU A 74 -0.12 -0.22 -7.01
C LEU A 74 1.19 0.53 -6.82
N LEU A 75 2.25 -0.20 -6.50
CA LEU A 75 3.60 0.34 -6.46
C LEU A 75 4.23 0.10 -7.80
N SER A 76 4.57 1.18 -8.48
CA SER A 76 5.12 1.10 -9.82
C SER A 76 6.61 1.39 -9.81
N ASP A 77 7.39 0.64 -10.56
CA ASP A 77 8.81 0.91 -10.69
C ASP A 77 9.13 1.57 -12.04
N ASN A 78 8.13 2.07 -12.75
CA ASN A 78 8.24 2.49 -14.12
C ASN A 78 8.01 3.95 -14.30
N GLY A 79 8.38 4.78 -13.39
CA GLY A 79 8.31 6.22 -13.56
C GLY A 79 6.97 6.83 -13.30
N GLY A 80 6.10 6.08 -12.72
CA GLY A 80 4.86 6.67 -12.26
C GLY A 80 3.76 6.85 -13.26
N LYS A 81 3.90 6.30 -14.44
CA LYS A 81 2.80 6.37 -15.37
C LYS A 81 1.82 5.25 -15.09
N PRO A 82 0.58 5.55 -14.79
CA PRO A 82 -0.38 4.50 -14.48
C PRO A 82 -0.67 3.65 -15.69
N VAL A 83 -0.76 2.36 -15.48
CA VAL A 83 -1.12 1.43 -16.52
C VAL A 83 -2.58 1.63 -16.89
N SER A 84 -3.38 2.00 -15.91
CA SER A 84 -4.79 2.24 -16.13
C SER A 84 -5.20 3.45 -15.32
N PRO A 85 -5.93 4.39 -15.91
CA PRO A 85 -6.32 5.59 -15.17
C PRO A 85 -7.28 5.30 -14.04
N SER A 86 -7.88 4.14 -14.02
CA SER A 86 -8.83 3.84 -12.96
C SER A 86 -8.17 3.18 -11.76
N VAL A 87 -6.87 2.86 -11.84
CA VAL A 87 -6.19 2.19 -10.74
C VAL A 87 -5.15 3.14 -10.14
N PRO A 88 -5.24 3.47 -8.85
CA PRO A 88 -4.24 4.33 -8.23
C PRO A 88 -2.87 3.69 -8.29
N CYS A 89 -1.87 4.49 -8.55
CA CYS A 89 -0.53 4.01 -8.74
C CYS A 89 0.45 5.00 -8.15
N VAL A 90 1.46 4.50 -7.44
CA VAL A 90 2.46 5.33 -6.79
C VAL A 90 3.84 4.82 -7.20
N TYR A 91 4.73 5.75 -7.54
CA TYR A 91 6.08 5.39 -7.93
C TYR A 91 6.87 4.98 -6.69
N LYS A 92 7.44 3.78 -6.68
CA LYS A 92 8.05 3.24 -5.48
C LYS A 92 9.45 3.77 -5.19
N TYR A 93 10.12 4.36 -6.16
CA TYR A 93 11.49 4.83 -5.97
C TYR A 93 11.59 6.29 -5.59
N GLN A 94 10.52 6.87 -5.11
CA GLN A 94 10.57 8.20 -4.53
C GLN A 94 10.72 8.07 -3.02
N SER A 95 10.90 9.18 -2.32
CA SER A 95 11.10 9.13 -0.88
C SER A 95 9.87 8.60 -0.17
N SER A 96 10.08 8.08 1.03
CA SER A 96 8.97 7.59 1.83
C SER A 96 7.94 8.68 2.08
N ASP A 97 8.40 9.91 2.31
CA ASP A 97 7.49 11.02 2.54
C ASP A 97 6.62 11.28 1.32
N ALA A 98 7.21 11.19 0.13
CA ALA A 98 6.44 11.40 -1.10
C ALA A 98 5.43 10.28 -1.30
N ILE A 99 5.81 9.05 -1.01
CA ILE A 99 4.88 7.93 -1.13
C ILE A 99 3.72 8.10 -0.17
N VAL A 100 4.01 8.47 1.08
CA VAL A 100 2.96 8.67 2.06
C VAL A 100 2.02 9.77 1.62
N ARG A 101 2.56 10.86 1.08
CA ARG A 101 1.72 11.95 0.60
C ARG A 101 0.80 11.49 -0.51
N ASP A 102 1.31 10.70 -1.45
CA ASP A 102 0.50 10.19 -2.53
C ASP A 102 -0.58 9.23 -2.02
N VAL A 103 -0.20 8.37 -1.09
CA VAL A 103 -1.15 7.43 -0.50
C VAL A 103 -2.26 8.18 0.23
N MET A 104 -1.89 9.21 0.98
CA MET A 104 -2.89 9.99 1.70
C MET A 104 -3.81 10.73 0.74
N THR A 105 -3.28 11.17 -0.40
CA THR A 105 -4.10 11.81 -1.41
C THR A 105 -5.14 10.83 -1.95
N TRP A 106 -4.71 9.62 -2.28
CA TRP A 106 -5.65 8.61 -2.78
C TRP A 106 -6.66 8.22 -1.71
N TYR A 107 -6.21 8.14 -0.46
CA TYR A 107 -7.11 7.80 0.63
C TYR A 107 -8.12 8.93 0.86
N GLY A 108 -7.65 10.15 0.76
CA GLY A 108 -8.49 11.31 0.96
C GLY A 108 -9.48 11.58 -0.16
N GLU A 109 -9.32 10.88 -1.27
CA GLU A 109 -10.30 10.97 -2.35
C GLU A 109 -11.63 10.34 -1.94
N SER A 110 -11.63 9.64 -0.88
CA SER A 110 -12.86 9.08 -0.36
C SER A 110 -13.85 10.20 -0.13
N PRO A 111 -15.09 10.00 -0.44
CA PRO A 111 -16.08 11.05 -0.34
C PRO A 111 -16.26 11.59 1.04
N VAL A 112 -15.83 10.88 2.01
CA VAL A 112 -15.97 11.36 3.30
C VAL A 112 -15.11 12.47 3.62
N SER A 113 -14.14 12.68 2.87
CA SER A 113 -13.15 13.63 3.17
C SER A 113 -13.64 15.00 3.09
N LEU A 114 -14.79 15.18 3.00
CA LEU A 114 -15.15 16.43 2.99
C LEU A 114 -15.12 17.05 4.13
N ASN A 115 -14.74 17.16 4.60
CA ASN A 115 -14.70 17.87 5.58
C ASN A 115 -14.14 18.52 5.65
#